data_e0aa2265c7c99b479019ab5dfb0869e6
#
_entry.id   e0aa2265c7c99b479019ab5dfb0869e6
#
_cell.length_a   1.000
_cell.length_b   1.000
_cell.length_c   1.000
_cell.angle_alpha   90.00
_cell.angle_beta   90.00
_cell.angle_gamma   90.00
#
_symmetry.space_group_name_H-M   'P 1'
#
loop_
_entity.id
_entity.type
_entity.pdbx_description
1 polymer ?
#
loop_
_entity_poly.entity_id
_entity_poly.type
_entity_poly.pdbx_seq_one_letter_code
_entity_poly.pdbx_strand_id
1 'polypeptide(L)'
;MKPHITVLMYHAIANAAGESPGADPHYAVSQAGFQANLKSISGAGKRCASVANLLNERADAATSIALTFDDGHASNLGAAECIAAIGGSADFFVNPSVVGTANYLDWPALRDMAASGMSIQSHGQHHRYLDEMSSSEVRQELVASKRAIEDHLGSPVTIFAPPGGRVSPDLAELAQDAGYQAVCSSRVGLWCFGEALWDIPRLALLMSTPQAQFSRWVSQAPVEIFSRRARYALLSSAKRLLGNQGYERLRRGLLRGASS
;
A
#
# COMPACT_ATOMS: atom_id res chain seq x y z
N MET A 1 -23.47 9.19 9.39
CA MET A 1 -22.32 9.52 8.51
C MET A 1 -21.56 8.22 8.25
N LYS A 2 -21.09 7.99 7.01
CA LYS A 2 -20.23 6.85 6.72
C LYS A 2 -18.90 6.99 7.48
N PRO A 3 -18.35 5.90 8.03
CA PRO A 3 -17.07 5.96 8.73
C PRO A 3 -15.92 6.28 7.76
N HIS A 4 -14.94 7.01 8.26
CA HIS A 4 -13.67 7.20 7.56
C HIS A 4 -12.66 6.20 8.09
N ILE A 5 -11.88 5.62 7.18
CA ILE A 5 -10.85 4.63 7.48
C ILE A 5 -9.48 5.20 7.09
N THR A 6 -8.53 5.06 7.99
CA THR A 6 -7.12 5.26 7.66
C THR A 6 -6.61 4.00 6.97
N VAL A 7 -6.12 4.14 5.75
CA VAL A 7 -5.45 3.07 5.01
C VAL A 7 -3.95 3.39 5.00
N LEU A 8 -3.15 2.55 5.61
CA LEU A 8 -1.70 2.72 5.76
C LEU A 8 -0.98 1.91 4.69
N MET A 9 0.02 2.53 4.04
CA MET A 9 0.82 1.91 3.00
C MET A 9 2.25 1.72 3.48
N TYR A 10 2.65 0.49 3.67
CA TYR A 10 4.02 0.03 3.92
C TYR A 10 4.64 -0.55 2.65
N HIS A 11 5.96 -0.76 2.65
CA HIS A 11 6.67 -1.54 1.64
C HIS A 11 7.55 -2.58 2.35
N ALA A 12 8.74 -2.21 2.81
CA ALA A 12 9.63 -3.11 3.51
C ALA A 12 9.71 -2.82 5.02
N ILE A 13 10.02 -3.85 5.80
CA ILE A 13 10.41 -3.73 7.20
C ILE A 13 11.92 -3.99 7.28
N ALA A 14 12.68 -2.97 7.70
CA ALA A 14 14.12 -3.10 7.89
C ALA A 14 14.43 -4.08 9.03
N ASN A 15 15.49 -4.87 8.86
CA ASN A 15 15.98 -5.81 9.86
C ASN A 15 16.57 -5.08 11.10
N ALA A 16 17.05 -5.82 12.07
CA ALA A 16 17.63 -5.26 13.31
C ALA A 16 18.87 -4.39 13.05
N ALA A 17 19.59 -4.58 11.94
CA ALA A 17 20.71 -3.75 11.52
C ALA A 17 20.26 -2.47 10.77
N GLY A 18 18.96 -2.29 10.56
CA GLY A 18 18.41 -1.15 9.81
C GLY A 18 18.47 -1.33 8.28
N GLU A 19 18.69 -2.54 7.79
CA GLU A 19 18.85 -2.85 6.37
C GLU A 19 17.57 -3.45 5.78
N SER A 20 17.33 -3.17 4.51
CA SER A 20 16.24 -3.74 3.70
C SER A 20 16.73 -4.02 2.28
N PRO A 21 17.61 -5.05 2.08
CA PRO A 21 18.20 -5.34 0.79
C PRO A 21 17.13 -5.52 -0.30
N GLY A 22 17.28 -4.82 -1.43
CA GLY A 22 16.33 -4.89 -2.55
C GLY A 22 15.15 -3.93 -2.46
N ALA A 23 14.91 -3.27 -1.32
CA ALA A 23 13.88 -2.26 -1.17
C ALA A 23 14.46 -0.83 -1.21
N ASP A 24 13.61 0.16 -1.57
CA ASP A 24 13.97 1.57 -1.38
C ASP A 24 14.05 1.89 0.12
N PRO A 25 15.23 2.28 0.65
CA PRO A 25 15.40 2.58 2.08
C PRO A 25 14.45 3.67 2.58
N HIS A 26 14.01 4.57 1.71
CA HIS A 26 13.08 5.64 2.08
C HIS A 26 11.72 5.10 2.56
N TYR A 27 11.30 3.96 2.03
CA TYR A 27 10.05 3.28 2.38
C TYR A 27 10.23 2.10 3.34
N ALA A 28 11.45 1.89 3.87
CA ALA A 28 11.71 0.82 4.83
C ALA A 28 11.48 1.31 6.27
N VAL A 29 10.46 0.79 6.92
CA VAL A 29 10.17 1.09 8.33
C VAL A 29 10.98 0.13 9.20
N SER A 30 11.62 0.62 10.29
CA SER A 30 12.34 -0.28 11.19
C SER A 30 11.40 -1.27 11.89
N GLN A 31 11.90 -2.46 12.24
CA GLN A 31 11.12 -3.47 12.97
C GLN A 31 10.54 -2.92 14.27
N ALA A 32 11.34 -2.16 15.04
CA ALA A 32 10.87 -1.52 16.28
C ALA A 32 9.78 -0.47 16.01
N GLY A 33 9.91 0.31 14.92
CA GLY A 33 8.89 1.27 14.48
C GLY A 33 7.59 0.59 14.07
N PHE A 34 7.67 -0.51 13.32
CA PHE A 34 6.50 -1.28 12.96
C PHE A 34 5.76 -1.86 14.18
N GLN A 35 6.49 -2.43 15.13
CA GLN A 35 5.90 -2.90 16.40
C GLN A 35 5.26 -1.77 17.21
N ALA A 36 5.91 -0.59 17.28
CA ALA A 36 5.34 0.59 17.92
C ALA A 36 4.05 1.05 17.21
N ASN A 37 3.99 0.95 15.88
CA ASN A 37 2.79 1.24 15.10
C ASN A 37 1.63 0.30 15.44
N LEU A 38 1.86 -1.02 15.51
CA LEU A 38 0.85 -1.99 15.91
C LEU A 38 0.33 -1.73 17.33
N LYS A 39 1.23 -1.41 18.27
CA LYS A 39 0.86 -1.02 19.64
C LYS A 39 0.03 0.26 19.67
N SER A 40 0.34 1.25 18.82
CA SER A 40 -0.46 2.49 18.75
C SER A 40 -1.86 2.25 18.20
N ILE A 41 -2.01 1.34 17.23
CA ILE A 41 -3.33 0.96 16.68
C ILE A 41 -4.16 0.30 17.79
N SER A 42 -3.64 -0.73 18.47
CA SER A 42 -4.34 -1.42 19.54
C SER A 42 -4.62 -0.53 20.74
N GLY A 43 -3.66 0.34 21.13
CA GLY A 43 -3.83 1.31 22.21
C GLY A 43 -4.89 2.38 21.93
N ALA A 44 -5.22 2.64 20.66
CA ALA A 44 -6.34 3.50 20.25
C ALA A 44 -7.68 2.75 20.18
N GLY A 45 -7.75 1.49 20.61
CA GLY A 45 -8.93 0.64 20.52
C GLY A 45 -9.29 0.27 19.07
N LYS A 46 -8.32 0.33 18.16
CA LYS A 46 -8.50 -0.03 16.75
C LYS A 46 -7.92 -1.41 16.46
N ARG A 47 -8.44 -2.05 15.40
CA ARG A 47 -7.94 -3.33 14.89
C ARG A 47 -7.23 -3.16 13.55
N CYS A 48 -6.23 -3.99 13.29
CA CYS A 48 -5.62 -4.10 11.98
C CYS A 48 -6.53 -4.92 11.07
N ALA A 49 -6.86 -4.40 9.89
CA ALA A 49 -7.68 -5.08 8.90
C ALA A 49 -7.06 -4.97 7.51
N SER A 50 -7.38 -5.89 6.61
CA SER A 50 -7.17 -5.71 5.18
C SER A 50 -8.33 -4.91 4.57
N VAL A 51 -8.08 -4.19 3.48
CA VAL A 51 -9.14 -3.56 2.68
C VAL A 51 -10.09 -4.63 2.14
N ALA A 52 -9.56 -5.80 1.76
CA ALA A 52 -10.36 -6.94 1.30
C ALA A 52 -11.39 -7.38 2.35
N ASN A 53 -10.97 -7.57 3.61
CA ASN A 53 -11.88 -7.95 4.68
C ASN A 53 -12.91 -6.84 4.96
N LEU A 54 -12.49 -5.59 4.95
CA LEU A 54 -13.40 -4.46 5.14
C LEU A 54 -14.48 -4.37 4.05
N LEU A 55 -14.15 -4.69 2.81
CA LEU A 55 -15.13 -4.72 1.73
C LEU A 55 -16.17 -5.83 1.92
N ASN A 56 -15.77 -6.95 2.51
CA ASN A 56 -16.65 -8.10 2.77
C ASN A 56 -17.42 -7.97 4.11
N GLU A 57 -16.75 -7.45 5.17
CA GLU A 57 -17.27 -7.40 6.56
C GLU A 57 -17.53 -5.95 6.99
N ARG A 58 -18.60 -5.35 6.48
CA ARG A 58 -18.92 -3.93 6.70
C ARG A 58 -19.05 -3.51 8.19
N ALA A 59 -19.28 -4.43 9.11
CA ALA A 59 -19.59 -4.13 10.50
C ALA A 59 -18.43 -3.50 11.30
N ASP A 60 -17.16 -3.72 10.90
CA ASP A 60 -15.98 -3.33 11.67
C ASP A 60 -15.23 -2.10 11.14
N ALA A 61 -15.76 -1.45 10.09
CA ALA A 61 -15.09 -0.35 9.43
C ALA A 61 -14.73 0.82 10.38
N ALA A 62 -15.60 1.16 11.32
CA ALA A 62 -15.40 2.30 12.22
C ALA A 62 -14.28 2.07 13.26
N THR A 63 -13.98 0.83 13.58
CA THR A 63 -12.98 0.44 14.59
C THR A 63 -11.68 -0.08 13.97
N SER A 64 -11.53 -0.01 12.65
CA SER A 64 -10.40 -0.58 11.93
C SER A 64 -9.44 0.48 11.39
N ILE A 65 -8.17 0.10 11.29
CA ILE A 65 -7.13 0.72 10.48
C ILE A 65 -6.76 -0.32 9.42
N ALA A 66 -6.84 0.05 8.16
CA ALA A 66 -6.44 -0.84 7.07
C ALA A 66 -4.92 -0.79 6.87
N LEU A 67 -4.29 -1.96 6.79
CA LEU A 67 -2.87 -2.11 6.53
C LEU A 67 -2.67 -2.66 5.12
N THR A 68 -1.79 -2.04 4.36
CA THR A 68 -1.39 -2.50 3.03
C THR A 68 0.12 -2.51 2.91
N PHE A 69 0.67 -3.49 2.18
CA PHE A 69 2.10 -3.62 1.90
C PHE A 69 2.28 -3.77 0.40
N ASP A 70 3.12 -2.92 -0.19
CA ASP A 70 3.40 -2.96 -1.62
C ASP A 70 4.70 -3.74 -1.89
N ASP A 71 4.92 -4.16 -3.15
CA ASP A 71 6.10 -4.82 -3.74
C ASP A 71 6.32 -6.30 -3.39
N GLY A 72 5.75 -6.84 -2.32
CA GLY A 72 5.96 -8.24 -1.93
C GLY A 72 7.38 -8.56 -1.44
N HIS A 73 8.05 -7.60 -0.78
CA HIS A 73 9.39 -7.78 -0.23
C HIS A 73 9.44 -8.89 0.82
N ALA A 74 10.55 -9.64 0.91
CA ALA A 74 10.69 -10.81 1.79
C ALA A 74 10.45 -10.48 3.29
N SER A 75 10.75 -9.25 3.74
CA SER A 75 10.49 -8.82 5.12
C SER A 75 9.00 -8.74 5.49
N ASN A 76 8.12 -8.80 4.48
CA ASN A 76 6.67 -8.76 4.73
C ASN A 76 6.16 -10.04 5.41
N LEU A 77 6.89 -11.17 5.32
CA LEU A 77 6.54 -12.39 6.06
C LEU A 77 6.51 -12.15 7.58
N GLY A 78 7.57 -11.58 8.14
CA GLY A 78 7.61 -11.24 9.57
C GLY A 78 6.58 -10.18 9.99
N ALA A 79 6.23 -9.26 9.07
CA ALA A 79 5.14 -8.31 9.32
C ALA A 79 3.78 -9.02 9.39
N ALA A 80 3.52 -9.97 8.47
CA ALA A 80 2.31 -10.77 8.46
C ALA A 80 2.16 -11.61 9.75
N GLU A 81 3.24 -12.24 10.20
CA GLU A 81 3.27 -12.99 11.47
C GLU A 81 2.92 -12.10 12.67
N CYS A 82 3.50 -10.89 12.77
CA CYS A 82 3.18 -9.94 13.81
C CYS A 82 1.71 -9.50 13.78
N ILE A 83 1.14 -9.30 12.59
CA ILE A 83 -0.28 -8.91 12.42
C ILE A 83 -1.19 -10.09 12.80
N ALA A 84 -0.89 -11.31 12.35
CA ALA A 84 -1.64 -12.51 12.68
C ALA A 84 -1.64 -12.80 14.19
N ALA A 85 -0.50 -12.60 14.87
CA ALA A 85 -0.36 -12.80 16.31
C ALA A 85 -1.29 -11.92 17.16
N ILE A 86 -1.76 -10.80 16.61
CA ILE A 86 -2.73 -9.90 17.27
C ILE A 86 -4.17 -10.07 16.71
N GLY A 87 -4.42 -11.12 15.93
CA GLY A 87 -5.73 -11.40 15.32
C GLY A 87 -6.12 -10.38 14.24
N GLY A 88 -5.14 -9.70 13.63
CA GLY A 88 -5.34 -8.74 12.55
C GLY A 88 -5.19 -9.34 11.15
N SER A 89 -5.47 -8.54 10.13
CA SER A 89 -5.22 -8.85 8.72
C SER A 89 -4.65 -7.63 7.99
N ALA A 90 -4.05 -7.87 6.82
CA ALA A 90 -3.52 -6.84 5.94
C ALA A 90 -3.59 -7.30 4.48
N ASP A 91 -3.54 -6.35 3.51
CA ASP A 91 -3.34 -6.68 2.11
C ASP A 91 -1.86 -6.60 1.74
N PHE A 92 -1.38 -7.59 1.00
CA PHE A 92 -0.04 -7.63 0.44
C PHE A 92 -0.14 -7.61 -1.08
N PHE A 93 0.27 -6.50 -1.68
CA PHE A 93 0.27 -6.30 -3.12
C PHE A 93 1.58 -6.82 -3.71
N VAL A 94 1.50 -7.87 -4.51
CA VAL A 94 2.68 -8.56 -5.05
C VAL A 94 2.77 -8.45 -6.57
N ASN A 95 4.00 -8.57 -7.07
CA ASN A 95 4.30 -8.62 -8.51
C ASN A 95 4.76 -10.04 -8.87
N PRO A 96 3.94 -10.85 -9.55
CA PRO A 96 4.27 -12.24 -9.86
C PRO A 96 5.63 -12.45 -10.54
N SER A 97 6.08 -11.49 -11.36
CA SER A 97 7.37 -11.60 -12.06
C SER A 97 8.61 -11.63 -11.15
N VAL A 98 8.50 -11.18 -9.91
CA VAL A 98 9.61 -11.15 -8.93
C VAL A 98 9.41 -12.14 -7.79
N VAL A 99 8.25 -12.79 -7.68
CA VAL A 99 8.00 -13.81 -6.65
C VAL A 99 9.03 -14.95 -6.79
N GLY A 100 9.67 -15.28 -5.66
CA GLY A 100 10.72 -16.30 -5.59
C GLY A 100 12.11 -15.83 -6.03
N THR A 101 12.27 -14.57 -6.42
CA THR A 101 13.59 -13.98 -6.66
C THR A 101 14.22 -13.45 -5.36
N ALA A 102 15.51 -13.14 -5.38
CA ALA A 102 16.20 -12.62 -4.19
C ALA A 102 15.50 -11.38 -3.62
N ASN A 103 15.33 -11.33 -2.30
CA ASN A 103 14.69 -10.26 -1.52
C ASN A 103 13.15 -10.16 -1.67
N TYR A 104 12.50 -11.06 -2.40
CA TYR A 104 11.04 -11.11 -2.53
C TYR A 104 10.47 -12.39 -1.93
N LEU A 105 9.20 -12.35 -1.54
CA LEU A 105 8.45 -13.51 -1.07
C LEU A 105 8.37 -14.57 -2.18
N ASP A 106 8.39 -15.83 -1.80
CA ASP A 106 8.09 -16.95 -2.71
C ASP A 106 6.63 -17.42 -2.57
N TRP A 107 6.19 -18.28 -3.49
CA TRP A 107 4.82 -18.78 -3.48
C TRP A 107 4.47 -19.61 -2.24
N PRO A 108 5.36 -20.44 -1.67
CA PRO A 108 5.11 -21.08 -0.37
C PRO A 108 4.82 -20.08 0.74
N ALA A 109 5.68 -19.06 0.93
CA ALA A 109 5.46 -18.03 1.94
C ALA A 109 4.15 -17.26 1.73
N LEU A 110 3.80 -16.92 0.49
CA LEU A 110 2.53 -16.27 0.17
C LEU A 110 1.31 -17.16 0.50
N ARG A 111 1.40 -18.48 0.30
CA ARG A 111 0.35 -19.42 0.74
C ARG A 111 0.22 -19.47 2.25
N ASP A 112 1.33 -19.53 2.97
CA ASP A 112 1.32 -19.54 4.45
C ASP A 112 0.74 -18.24 5.01
N MET A 113 1.09 -17.09 4.42
CA MET A 113 0.50 -15.79 4.75
C MET A 113 -1.02 -15.79 4.50
N ALA A 114 -1.48 -16.29 3.36
CA ALA A 114 -2.91 -16.39 3.05
C ALA A 114 -3.64 -17.32 4.04
N ALA A 115 -3.05 -18.45 4.37
CA ALA A 115 -3.59 -19.40 5.36
C ALA A 115 -3.66 -18.79 6.78
N SER A 116 -2.80 -17.83 7.11
CA SER A 116 -2.83 -17.08 8.37
C SER A 116 -3.79 -15.88 8.37
N GLY A 117 -4.61 -15.72 7.32
CA GLY A 117 -5.64 -14.67 7.23
C GLY A 117 -5.18 -13.36 6.57
N MET A 118 -4.00 -13.35 5.94
CA MET A 118 -3.56 -12.22 5.14
C MET A 118 -4.19 -12.26 3.76
N SER A 119 -4.44 -11.09 3.18
CA SER A 119 -4.98 -10.92 1.83
C SER A 119 -3.84 -10.67 0.85
N ILE A 120 -3.66 -11.57 -0.12
CA ILE A 120 -2.63 -11.42 -1.17
C ILE A 120 -3.30 -10.84 -2.41
N GLN A 121 -2.82 -9.69 -2.87
CA GLN A 121 -3.46 -8.87 -3.89
C GLN A 121 -2.44 -8.45 -4.98
N SER A 122 -2.91 -7.80 -6.05
CA SER A 122 -2.09 -7.51 -7.22
C SER A 122 -1.44 -6.11 -7.16
N HIS A 123 -0.12 -6.08 -7.45
CA HIS A 123 0.65 -4.85 -7.73
C HIS A 123 1.10 -4.75 -9.20
N GLY A 124 0.36 -5.39 -10.14
CA GLY A 124 0.76 -5.57 -11.53
C GLY A 124 1.69 -6.78 -11.71
N GLN A 125 1.89 -7.18 -12.97
CA GLN A 125 2.72 -8.34 -13.31
C GLN A 125 4.22 -8.05 -13.14
N HIS A 126 4.68 -6.86 -13.63
CA HIS A 126 6.10 -6.53 -13.77
C HIS A 126 6.51 -5.24 -13.04
N HIS A 127 5.69 -4.69 -12.15
CA HIS A 127 5.93 -3.42 -11.47
C HIS A 127 6.19 -2.23 -12.44
N ARG A 128 5.51 -2.20 -13.60
CA ARG A 128 5.63 -1.11 -14.57
C ARG A 128 4.71 0.07 -14.20
N TYR A 129 5.12 1.29 -14.54
CA TYR A 129 4.30 2.48 -14.33
C TYR A 129 3.21 2.58 -15.38
N LEU A 130 1.95 2.57 -14.95
CA LEU A 130 0.79 2.48 -15.86
C LEU A 130 0.58 3.73 -16.71
N ASP A 131 1.04 4.90 -16.26
CA ASP A 131 0.99 6.16 -17.02
C ASP A 131 1.94 6.21 -18.22
N GLU A 132 2.83 5.23 -18.35
CA GLU A 132 3.79 5.07 -19.45
C GLU A 132 3.38 3.94 -20.43
N MET A 133 2.17 3.38 -20.27
CA MET A 133 1.69 2.20 -20.99
C MET A 133 0.43 2.53 -21.79
N SER A 134 0.23 1.80 -22.88
CA SER A 134 -1.04 1.80 -23.60
C SER A 134 -2.13 1.06 -22.80
N SER A 135 -3.41 1.36 -23.04
CA SER A 135 -4.53 0.67 -22.37
C SER A 135 -4.49 -0.86 -22.55
N SER A 136 -4.00 -1.34 -23.71
CA SER A 136 -3.83 -2.79 -23.95
C SER A 136 -2.75 -3.41 -23.07
N GLU A 137 -1.61 -2.73 -22.86
CA GLU A 137 -0.55 -3.17 -21.96
C GLU A 137 -1.01 -3.13 -20.50
N VAL A 138 -1.72 -2.05 -20.08
CA VAL A 138 -2.33 -1.97 -18.74
C VAL A 138 -3.27 -3.15 -18.52
N ARG A 139 -4.15 -3.46 -19.47
CA ARG A 139 -5.04 -4.63 -19.37
C ARG A 139 -4.26 -5.93 -19.23
N GLN A 140 -3.16 -6.12 -19.95
CA GLN A 140 -2.30 -7.30 -19.82
C GLN A 140 -1.67 -7.41 -18.43
N GLU A 141 -1.12 -6.31 -17.88
CA GLU A 141 -0.57 -6.27 -16.51
C GLU A 141 -1.61 -6.67 -15.46
N LEU A 142 -2.83 -6.13 -15.57
CA LEU A 142 -3.93 -6.41 -14.66
C LEU A 142 -4.38 -7.88 -14.72
N VAL A 143 -4.66 -8.38 -15.93
CA VAL A 143 -5.16 -9.74 -16.13
C VAL A 143 -4.10 -10.79 -15.81
N ALA A 144 -2.84 -10.58 -16.26
CA ALA A 144 -1.77 -11.54 -16.04
C ALA A 144 -1.42 -11.66 -14.55
N SER A 145 -1.31 -10.54 -13.83
CA SER A 145 -0.99 -10.57 -12.40
C SER A 145 -2.11 -11.21 -11.58
N LYS A 146 -3.36 -10.84 -11.83
CA LYS A 146 -4.53 -11.43 -11.17
C LYS A 146 -4.53 -12.95 -11.36
N ARG A 147 -4.46 -13.41 -12.59
CA ARG A 147 -4.48 -14.84 -12.92
C ARG A 147 -3.32 -15.58 -12.28
N ALA A 148 -2.10 -15.05 -12.37
CA ALA A 148 -0.92 -15.72 -11.79
C ALA A 148 -1.06 -15.91 -10.27
N ILE A 149 -1.56 -14.89 -9.55
CA ILE A 149 -1.77 -14.99 -8.10
C ILE A 149 -2.88 -15.99 -7.78
N GLU A 150 -4.02 -15.92 -8.47
CA GLU A 150 -5.16 -16.82 -8.29
C GLU A 150 -4.80 -18.29 -8.59
N ASP A 151 -4.06 -18.54 -9.67
CA ASP A 151 -3.61 -19.89 -10.05
C ASP A 151 -2.67 -20.52 -8.99
N HIS A 152 -1.84 -19.70 -8.31
CA HIS A 152 -0.90 -20.19 -7.28
C HIS A 152 -1.51 -20.33 -5.89
N LEU A 153 -2.49 -19.45 -5.53
CA LEU A 153 -3.02 -19.39 -4.19
C LEU A 153 -4.43 -19.98 -4.04
N GLY A 154 -5.16 -20.18 -5.14
CA GLY A 154 -6.54 -20.66 -5.12
C GLY A 154 -7.53 -19.69 -4.46
N SER A 155 -7.15 -18.43 -4.29
CA SER A 155 -7.96 -17.39 -3.63
C SER A 155 -8.18 -16.21 -4.56
N PRO A 156 -9.36 -15.55 -4.54
CA PRO A 156 -9.66 -14.46 -5.45
C PRO A 156 -8.79 -13.22 -5.17
N VAL A 157 -8.29 -12.60 -6.25
CA VAL A 157 -7.61 -11.31 -6.23
C VAL A 157 -8.60 -10.24 -6.65
N THR A 158 -8.98 -9.39 -5.72
CA THR A 158 -10.09 -8.43 -5.89
C THR A 158 -9.64 -6.97 -5.83
N ILE A 159 -8.41 -6.71 -5.37
CA ILE A 159 -7.90 -5.37 -5.20
C ILE A 159 -6.60 -5.20 -5.99
N PHE A 160 -6.47 -4.05 -6.60
CA PHE A 160 -5.26 -3.64 -7.30
C PHE A 160 -4.62 -2.42 -6.66
N ALA A 161 -3.29 -2.39 -6.55
CA ALA A 161 -2.54 -1.19 -6.23
C ALA A 161 -1.60 -0.86 -7.41
N PRO A 162 -1.68 0.35 -8.00
CA PRO A 162 -0.82 0.70 -9.14
C PRO A 162 0.61 0.99 -8.68
N PRO A 163 1.64 0.42 -9.35
CA PRO A 163 3.04 0.69 -9.06
C PRO A 163 3.38 2.17 -9.05
N GLY A 164 4.09 2.61 -7.99
CA GLY A 164 4.44 4.02 -7.78
C GLY A 164 3.25 4.97 -7.64
N GLY A 165 2.03 4.46 -7.47
CA GLY A 165 0.80 5.24 -7.43
C GLY A 165 0.49 5.97 -8.74
N ARG A 166 1.10 5.55 -9.86
CA ARG A 166 0.89 6.15 -11.18
C ARG A 166 -0.27 5.46 -11.88
N VAL A 167 -1.27 6.23 -12.21
CA VAL A 167 -2.53 5.73 -12.79
C VAL A 167 -2.68 6.20 -14.24
N SER A 168 -3.16 5.31 -15.11
CA SER A 168 -3.70 5.70 -16.42
C SER A 168 -5.10 6.29 -16.24
N PRO A 169 -5.54 7.16 -17.16
CA PRO A 169 -6.89 7.78 -17.07
C PRO A 169 -8.03 6.78 -17.04
N ASP A 170 -7.85 5.62 -17.70
CA ASP A 170 -8.81 4.55 -17.89
C ASP A 170 -8.62 3.37 -16.90
N LEU A 171 -7.74 3.52 -15.89
CA LEU A 171 -7.43 2.44 -14.94
C LEU A 171 -8.66 1.85 -14.26
N ALA A 172 -9.62 2.70 -13.86
CA ALA A 172 -10.81 2.23 -13.17
C ALA A 172 -11.65 1.28 -14.04
N GLU A 173 -11.85 1.62 -15.30
CA GLU A 173 -12.57 0.81 -16.28
C GLU A 173 -11.81 -0.48 -16.57
N LEU A 174 -10.52 -0.39 -16.86
CA LEU A 174 -9.67 -1.55 -17.14
C LEU A 174 -9.57 -2.53 -15.96
N ALA A 175 -9.50 -2.02 -14.74
CA ALA A 175 -9.48 -2.84 -13.53
C ALA A 175 -10.83 -3.52 -13.31
N GLN A 176 -11.95 -2.82 -13.53
CA GLN A 176 -13.29 -3.39 -13.45
C GLN A 176 -13.47 -4.50 -14.49
N ASP A 177 -13.06 -4.27 -15.73
CA ASP A 177 -13.10 -5.25 -16.81
C ASP A 177 -12.25 -6.49 -16.53
N ALA A 178 -11.10 -6.30 -15.83
CA ALA A 178 -10.25 -7.40 -15.41
C ALA A 178 -10.79 -8.15 -14.18
N GLY A 179 -11.95 -7.73 -13.63
CA GLY A 179 -12.62 -8.38 -12.51
C GLY A 179 -12.07 -8.00 -11.12
N TYR A 180 -11.40 -6.86 -10.99
CA TYR A 180 -11.13 -6.26 -9.69
C TYR A 180 -12.37 -5.55 -9.14
N GLN A 181 -12.40 -5.32 -7.84
CA GLN A 181 -13.49 -4.64 -7.12
C GLN A 181 -13.06 -3.28 -6.58
N ALA A 182 -11.75 -3.06 -6.41
CA ALA A 182 -11.22 -1.82 -5.88
C ALA A 182 -9.79 -1.55 -6.35
N VAL A 183 -9.39 -0.27 -6.30
CA VAL A 183 -8.01 0.19 -6.53
C VAL A 183 -7.55 1.00 -5.33
N CYS A 184 -6.44 0.57 -4.70
CA CYS A 184 -5.75 1.31 -3.65
C CYS A 184 -4.72 2.25 -4.27
N SER A 185 -5.04 3.54 -4.38
CA SER A 185 -4.14 4.54 -4.94
C SER A 185 -3.09 5.03 -3.92
N SER A 186 -2.16 5.87 -4.38
CA SER A 186 -1.25 6.62 -3.51
C SER A 186 -1.73 8.04 -3.22
N ARG A 187 -2.99 8.35 -3.51
CA ARG A 187 -3.59 9.63 -3.15
C ARG A 187 -3.68 9.73 -1.62
N VAL A 188 -3.24 10.86 -1.09
CA VAL A 188 -3.25 11.10 0.36
C VAL A 188 -4.66 11.44 0.85
N GLY A 189 -5.17 10.70 1.83
CA GLY A 189 -6.47 10.97 2.42
C GLY A 189 -6.96 9.86 3.34
N LEU A 190 -8.17 10.04 3.86
CA LEU A 190 -8.94 8.99 4.52
C LEU A 190 -9.92 8.40 3.51
N TRP A 191 -10.13 7.13 3.58
CA TRP A 191 -11.14 6.44 2.79
C TRP A 191 -12.53 6.63 3.42
N CYS A 192 -13.45 7.28 2.72
CA CYS A 192 -14.86 7.26 3.09
C CYS A 192 -15.42 5.89 2.72
N PHE A 193 -15.74 5.08 3.71
CA PHE A 193 -16.04 3.66 3.53
C PHE A 193 -17.20 3.42 2.55
N GLY A 194 -16.95 2.55 1.59
CA GLY A 194 -17.91 2.21 0.52
C GLY A 194 -18.06 3.27 -0.57
N GLU A 195 -17.18 4.30 -0.58
CA GLU A 195 -17.07 5.29 -1.66
C GLU A 195 -15.71 5.21 -2.33
N ALA A 196 -15.62 5.77 -3.54
CA ALA A 196 -14.37 5.87 -4.30
C ALA A 196 -13.56 4.55 -4.35
N LEU A 197 -14.23 3.42 -4.60
CA LEU A 197 -13.58 2.10 -4.63
C LEU A 197 -12.44 2.02 -5.65
N TRP A 198 -12.50 2.81 -6.71
CA TRP A 198 -11.48 2.88 -7.76
C TRP A 198 -10.35 3.87 -7.46
N ASP A 199 -10.36 4.50 -6.29
CA ASP A 199 -9.33 5.45 -5.84
C ASP A 199 -9.29 5.52 -4.31
N ILE A 200 -9.10 4.37 -3.64
CA ILE A 200 -8.96 4.29 -2.18
C ILE A 200 -7.66 4.98 -1.78
N PRO A 201 -7.73 6.09 -1.01
CA PRO A 201 -6.53 6.84 -0.64
C PRO A 201 -5.74 6.14 0.45
N ARG A 202 -4.41 6.30 0.45
CA ARG A 202 -3.51 5.69 1.43
C ARG A 202 -2.54 6.72 2.03
N LEU A 203 -2.06 6.45 3.24
CA LEU A 203 -1.00 7.21 3.91
C LEU A 203 0.28 6.37 3.90
N ALA A 204 1.27 6.79 3.11
CA ALA A 204 2.55 6.10 2.99
C ALA A 204 3.40 6.27 4.26
N LEU A 205 3.88 5.15 4.80
CA LEU A 205 4.88 5.10 5.86
C LEU A 205 6.27 5.23 5.23
N LEU A 206 7.04 6.18 5.76
CA LEU A 206 8.42 6.41 5.37
C LEU A 206 9.32 6.08 6.56
N MET A 207 10.60 5.78 6.30
CA MET A 207 11.62 5.63 7.34
C MET A 207 11.62 6.84 8.29
N SER A 208 11.39 8.04 7.77
CA SER A 208 11.38 9.30 8.53
C SER A 208 10.03 9.62 9.17
N THR A 209 9.01 8.74 9.10
CA THR A 209 7.69 9.04 9.70
C THR A 209 7.77 8.97 11.22
N PRO A 210 7.63 10.12 11.95
CA PRO A 210 7.70 10.11 13.40
C PRO A 210 6.50 9.38 14.02
N GLN A 211 6.71 8.70 15.14
CA GLN A 211 5.66 7.99 15.89
C GLN A 211 4.47 8.90 16.26
N ALA A 212 4.75 10.15 16.67
CA ALA A 212 3.71 11.12 16.96
C ALA A 212 2.82 11.45 15.76
N GLN A 213 3.38 11.44 14.54
CA GLN A 213 2.62 11.62 13.31
C GLN A 213 1.77 10.39 12.99
N PHE A 214 2.33 9.18 13.17
CA PHE A 214 1.59 7.93 13.03
C PHE A 214 0.37 7.91 13.96
N SER A 215 0.55 8.25 15.23
CA SER A 215 -0.56 8.32 16.20
C SER A 215 -1.67 9.30 15.77
N ARG A 216 -1.30 10.44 15.15
CA ARG A 216 -2.29 11.37 14.58
C ARG A 216 -3.05 10.79 13.39
N TRP A 217 -2.43 9.90 12.59
CA TRP A 217 -3.13 9.19 11.51
C TRP A 217 -4.09 8.14 12.04
N VAL A 218 -3.70 7.41 13.09
CA VAL A 218 -4.57 6.44 13.76
C VAL A 218 -5.78 7.11 14.38
N SER A 219 -5.60 8.28 15.02
CA SER A 219 -6.69 9.08 15.58
C SER A 219 -7.46 9.91 14.55
N GLN A 220 -7.04 9.88 13.27
CA GLN A 220 -7.66 10.63 12.16
C GLN A 220 -7.68 12.14 12.41
N ALA A 221 -6.62 12.70 12.99
CA ALA A 221 -6.53 14.11 13.32
C ALA A 221 -6.74 15.00 12.08
N PRO A 222 -7.80 15.85 12.02
CA PRO A 222 -8.21 16.53 10.79
C PRO A 222 -7.13 17.44 10.21
N VAL A 223 -6.42 18.18 11.06
CA VAL A 223 -5.37 19.11 10.65
C VAL A 223 -4.22 18.40 9.96
N GLU A 224 -3.81 17.24 10.48
CA GLU A 224 -2.73 16.43 9.89
C GLU A 224 -3.12 15.91 8.50
N ILE A 225 -4.32 15.37 8.37
CA ILE A 225 -4.83 14.83 7.09
C ILE A 225 -4.98 15.96 6.07
N PHE A 226 -5.54 17.12 6.47
CA PHE A 226 -5.70 18.26 5.58
C PHE A 226 -4.37 18.82 5.09
N SER A 227 -3.40 19.03 5.99
CA SER A 227 -2.07 19.55 5.62
C SER A 227 -1.35 18.63 4.64
N ARG A 228 -1.44 17.33 4.83
CA ARG A 228 -0.86 16.35 3.90
C ARG A 228 -1.56 16.32 2.55
N ARG A 229 -2.89 16.40 2.53
CA ARG A 229 -3.64 16.51 1.26
C ARG A 229 -3.25 17.76 0.49
N ALA A 230 -3.14 18.90 1.16
CA ALA A 230 -2.72 20.15 0.54
C ALA A 230 -1.30 20.06 -0.04
N ARG A 231 -0.35 19.49 0.73
CA ARG A 231 1.02 19.25 0.25
C ARG A 231 1.07 18.27 -0.94
N TYR A 232 0.31 17.19 -0.88
CA TYR A 232 0.23 16.22 -1.98
C TYR A 232 -0.34 16.89 -3.25
N ALA A 233 -1.43 17.66 -3.13
CA ALA A 233 -2.03 18.37 -4.25
C ALA A 233 -1.05 19.37 -4.88
N LEU A 234 -0.28 20.11 -4.07
CA LEU A 234 0.75 21.01 -4.55
C LEU A 234 1.86 20.29 -5.33
N LEU A 235 2.38 19.19 -4.77
CA LEU A 235 3.44 18.39 -5.40
C LEU A 235 2.96 17.68 -6.67
N SER A 236 1.73 17.18 -6.68
CA SER A 236 1.14 16.56 -7.86
C SER A 236 0.89 17.55 -9.00
N SER A 237 0.49 18.79 -8.67
CA SER A 237 0.37 19.87 -9.64
C SER A 237 1.73 20.27 -10.20
N ALA A 238 2.76 20.38 -9.34
CA ALA A 238 4.13 20.65 -9.77
C ALA A 238 4.66 19.54 -10.70
N LYS A 239 4.37 18.27 -10.40
CA LYS A 239 4.74 17.12 -11.26
C LYS A 239 4.08 17.18 -12.63
N ARG A 240 2.79 17.56 -12.71
CA ARG A 240 2.08 17.75 -13.99
C ARG A 240 2.68 18.85 -14.83
N LEU A 241 3.11 19.97 -14.21
CA LEU A 241 3.68 21.11 -14.92
C LEU A 241 5.13 20.87 -15.37
N LEU A 242 5.95 20.21 -14.56
CA LEU A 242 7.39 20.02 -14.79
C LEU A 242 7.71 18.71 -15.53
N GLY A 243 6.75 17.83 -15.68
CA GLY A 243 6.97 16.46 -16.16
C GLY A 243 7.79 15.60 -15.19
N ASN A 244 7.93 14.30 -15.48
CA ASN A 244 8.62 13.35 -14.60
C ASN A 244 10.09 13.74 -14.33
N GLN A 245 10.83 14.14 -15.37
CA GLN A 245 12.26 14.49 -15.22
C GLN A 245 12.48 15.81 -14.45
N GLY A 246 11.65 16.82 -14.67
CA GLY A 246 11.72 18.09 -13.96
C GLY A 246 11.37 17.94 -12.48
N TYR A 247 10.38 17.14 -12.17
CA TYR A 247 9.97 16.80 -10.80
C TYR A 247 11.07 16.04 -10.05
N GLU A 248 11.72 15.06 -10.66
CA GLU A 248 12.82 14.31 -10.03
C GLU A 248 14.04 15.19 -9.73
N ARG A 249 14.33 16.19 -10.57
CA ARG A 249 15.38 17.20 -10.30
C ARG A 249 15.00 18.08 -9.11
N LEU A 250 13.75 18.55 -9.05
CA LEU A 250 13.24 19.35 -7.94
C LEU A 250 13.26 18.57 -6.62
N ARG A 251 12.80 17.33 -6.63
CA ARG A 251 12.78 16.43 -5.46
C ARG A 251 14.19 16.20 -4.92
N ARG A 252 15.16 15.92 -5.80
CA ARG A 252 16.58 15.74 -5.39
C ARG A 252 17.19 17.02 -4.81
N GLY A 253 16.82 18.19 -5.33
CA GLY A 253 17.25 19.48 -4.79
C GLY A 253 16.71 19.75 -3.39
N LEU A 254 15.41 19.46 -3.15
CA LEU A 254 14.77 19.65 -1.85
C LEU A 254 15.30 18.68 -0.79
N LEU A 255 15.63 17.43 -1.15
CA LEU A 255 16.18 16.44 -0.23
C LEU A 255 17.64 16.76 0.16
N ARG A 256 18.44 17.38 -0.72
CA ARG A 256 19.81 17.82 -0.41
C ARG A 256 19.85 19.05 0.50
N GLY A 257 18.86 19.93 0.43
CA GLY A 257 18.76 21.12 1.29
C GLY A 257 18.24 20.85 2.72
N ALA A 258 17.75 19.65 3.01
CA ALA A 258 17.28 19.25 4.35
C ALA A 258 18.36 18.52 5.17
N SER A 259 19.56 18.34 4.63
CA SER A 259 20.70 17.63 5.25
C SER A 259 21.87 18.58 5.58
N SER A 260 21.65 19.89 5.55
CA SER A 260 22.64 20.92 5.93
C SER A 260 22.20 21.71 7.15
#